data_f04a17c612d28e2eb101bdd1112209f3
#
_entry.id   f04a17c612d28e2eb101bdd1112209f3
#
_cell.length_a   1.000
_cell.length_b   1.000
_cell.length_c   1.000
_cell.angle_alpha   90.00
_cell.angle_beta   90.00
_cell.angle_gamma   90.00
#
_symmetry.space_group_name_H-M   'P 1'
#
loop_
_entity.id
_entity.type
_entity.pdbx_description
1 polymer ?
#
loop_
_entity_poly.entity_id
_entity_poly.type
_entity_poly.pdbx_seq_one_letter_code
_entity_poly.pdbx_strand_id
1 'polypeptide(L)'
;YKRQAATNAISDIYAMGGDPLMAIAILGWPVNVLAPEVAREVIRGGRSVCDAAGIPLAGGHSIDAPEPIFGLAVTGLVEKRHMKRNDTATAGCLLYLTKPLGIGILTTAEKKGKLRAADVGVARDWMCTLNKPGSRFGKLAGVTAMTDVTGFGLLGHLVEMADGSQL
;
A
#
# COMPACT_ATOMS: atom_id res chain seq x y z
N TYR A 1 11.36 -6.00 1.13
CA TYR A 1 10.87 -5.08 0.06
C TYR A 1 9.62 -5.60 -0.65
N LYS A 2 9.51 -6.91 -0.96
CA LYS A 2 8.45 -7.41 -1.84
C LYS A 2 7.10 -7.59 -1.12
N ARG A 3 7.10 -7.85 0.18
CA ARG A 3 5.89 -7.77 1.02
C ARG A 3 5.34 -6.33 1.04
N GLN A 4 6.21 -5.35 1.17
CA GLN A 4 5.84 -3.93 1.15
C GLN A 4 5.17 -3.54 -0.18
N ALA A 5 5.71 -3.93 -1.34
CA ALA A 5 5.11 -3.64 -2.64
C ALA A 5 3.70 -4.24 -2.76
N ALA A 6 3.50 -5.47 -2.27
CA ALA A 6 2.18 -6.10 -2.25
C ALA A 6 1.21 -5.40 -1.28
N THR A 7 1.68 -5.01 -0.09
CA THR A 7 0.88 -4.26 0.88
C THR A 7 0.44 -2.92 0.31
N ASN A 8 1.35 -2.21 -0.39
CA ASN A 8 1.05 -0.94 -1.04
C ASN A 8 -0.01 -1.11 -2.15
N ALA A 9 0.13 -2.10 -3.01
CA ALA A 9 -0.83 -2.33 -4.10
C ALA A 9 -2.25 -2.69 -3.59
N ILE A 10 -2.35 -3.41 -2.46
CA ILE A 10 -3.65 -3.73 -1.85
C ILE A 10 -4.23 -2.51 -1.11
N SER A 11 -3.40 -1.57 -0.71
CA SER A 11 -3.79 -0.39 0.07
C SER A 11 -4.83 0.47 -0.66
N ASP A 12 -4.70 0.65 -1.97
CA ASP A 12 -5.63 1.45 -2.78
C ASP A 12 -7.07 0.95 -2.67
N ILE A 13 -7.26 -0.38 -2.61
CA ILE A 13 -8.60 -0.96 -2.45
C ILE A 13 -9.18 -0.56 -1.09
N TYR A 14 -8.39 -0.68 -0.03
CA TYR A 14 -8.82 -0.29 1.32
C TYR A 14 -9.04 1.22 1.44
N ALA A 15 -8.21 2.04 0.77
CA ALA A 15 -8.34 3.49 0.76
C ALA A 15 -9.66 3.97 0.11
N MET A 16 -10.22 3.16 -0.79
CA MET A 16 -11.54 3.40 -1.40
C MET A 16 -12.71 2.83 -0.58
N GLY A 17 -12.45 2.22 0.59
CA GLY A 17 -13.47 1.56 1.39
C GLY A 17 -13.88 0.18 0.87
N GLY A 18 -13.13 -0.37 -0.07
CA GLY A 18 -13.39 -1.66 -0.72
C GLY A 18 -12.77 -2.85 0.01
N ASP A 19 -13.19 -4.02 -0.42
CA ASP A 19 -12.62 -5.31 -0.03
C ASP A 19 -11.84 -5.88 -1.23
N PRO A 20 -10.55 -6.24 -1.09
CA PRO A 20 -9.79 -6.85 -2.16
C PRO A 20 -10.34 -8.24 -2.49
N LEU A 21 -10.36 -8.60 -3.77
CA LEU A 21 -10.91 -9.85 -4.29
C LEU A 21 -9.82 -10.81 -4.76
N MET A 22 -8.87 -10.30 -5.52
CA MET A 22 -7.75 -11.07 -6.07
C MET A 22 -6.61 -10.14 -6.50
N ALA A 23 -5.43 -10.73 -6.66
CA ALA A 23 -4.27 -10.05 -7.23
C ALA A 23 -3.61 -10.88 -8.32
N ILE A 24 -2.95 -10.21 -9.27
CA ILE A 24 -2.01 -10.81 -10.21
C ILE A 24 -0.65 -10.14 -10.06
N ALA A 25 0.44 -10.91 -10.20
CA ALA A 25 1.80 -10.40 -10.06
C ALA A 25 2.39 -9.97 -11.41
N ILE A 26 3.15 -8.90 -11.40
CA ILE A 26 4.02 -8.50 -12.50
C ILE A 26 5.45 -8.58 -12.00
N LEU A 27 6.29 -9.36 -12.71
CA LEU A 27 7.67 -9.59 -12.37
C LEU A 27 8.57 -9.27 -13.57
N GLY A 28 9.30 -8.17 -13.51
CA GLY A 28 10.48 -7.94 -14.36
C GLY A 28 11.70 -8.57 -13.70
N TRP A 29 12.44 -9.41 -14.42
CA TRP A 29 13.54 -10.15 -13.80
C TRP A 29 14.76 -10.22 -14.72
N PRO A 30 15.95 -9.82 -14.26
CA PRO A 30 17.20 -9.94 -15.03
C PRO A 30 17.71 -11.39 -14.94
N VAL A 31 17.24 -12.25 -15.85
CA VAL A 31 17.48 -13.71 -15.81
C VAL A 31 18.96 -14.09 -15.89
N ASN A 32 19.78 -13.23 -16.48
CA ASN A 32 21.24 -13.45 -16.62
C ASN A 32 22.05 -12.91 -15.44
N VAL A 33 21.42 -12.19 -14.49
CA VAL A 33 22.09 -11.49 -13.38
C VAL A 33 21.68 -12.06 -12.02
N LEU A 34 20.39 -12.37 -11.87
CA LEU A 34 19.83 -12.83 -10.60
C LEU A 34 19.25 -14.24 -10.71
N ALA A 35 19.61 -15.08 -9.76
CA ALA A 35 19.15 -16.47 -9.69
C ALA A 35 17.62 -16.57 -9.53
N PRO A 36 16.99 -17.61 -10.13
CA PRO A 36 15.54 -17.82 -10.05
C PRO A 36 15.04 -18.08 -8.64
N GLU A 37 15.90 -18.55 -7.72
CA GLU A 37 15.59 -18.74 -6.31
C GLU A 37 15.22 -17.41 -5.63
N VAL A 38 15.90 -16.32 -6.00
CA VAL A 38 15.61 -14.97 -5.50
C VAL A 38 14.24 -14.51 -6.02
N ALA A 39 13.92 -14.77 -7.30
CA ALA A 39 12.59 -14.50 -7.85
C ALA A 39 11.50 -15.27 -7.10
N ARG A 40 11.75 -16.53 -6.76
CA ARG A 40 10.82 -17.35 -5.95
C ARG A 40 10.53 -16.70 -4.60
N GLU A 41 11.55 -16.20 -3.90
CA GLU A 41 11.37 -15.51 -2.62
C GLU A 41 10.59 -14.20 -2.75
N VAL A 42 10.77 -13.49 -3.86
CA VAL A 42 9.99 -12.30 -4.20
C VAL A 42 8.50 -12.65 -4.30
N ILE A 43 8.15 -13.65 -5.09
CA ILE A 43 6.76 -14.10 -5.27
C ILE A 43 6.19 -14.64 -3.94
N ARG A 44 6.95 -15.40 -3.16
CA ARG A 44 6.53 -15.84 -1.82
C ARG A 44 6.20 -14.67 -0.91
N GLY A 45 7.03 -13.62 -0.94
CA GLY A 45 6.77 -12.39 -0.19
C GLY A 45 5.44 -11.73 -0.58
N GLY A 46 5.17 -11.59 -1.89
CA GLY A 46 3.91 -11.07 -2.39
C GLY A 46 2.71 -11.95 -2.01
N ARG A 47 2.83 -13.26 -2.21
CA ARG A 47 1.79 -14.23 -1.83
C ARG A 47 1.44 -14.16 -0.35
N SER A 48 2.44 -14.08 0.54
CA SER A 48 2.18 -14.02 1.98
C SER A 48 1.33 -12.81 2.40
N VAL A 49 1.39 -11.71 1.65
CA VAL A 49 0.54 -10.52 1.89
C VAL A 49 -0.87 -10.74 1.33
N CYS A 50 -0.99 -11.37 0.17
CA CYS A 50 -2.30 -11.75 -0.37
C CYS A 50 -3.02 -12.72 0.59
N ASP A 51 -2.32 -13.74 1.11
CA ASP A 51 -2.85 -14.69 2.10
C ASP A 51 -3.30 -13.95 3.37
N ALA A 52 -2.48 -12.99 3.88
CA ALA A 52 -2.85 -12.15 5.01
C ALA A 52 -4.04 -11.24 4.72
N ALA A 53 -4.23 -10.81 3.48
CA ALA A 53 -5.41 -10.07 3.04
C ALA A 53 -6.65 -10.96 2.89
N GLY A 54 -6.47 -12.29 2.76
CA GLY A 54 -7.53 -13.26 2.51
C GLY A 54 -7.91 -13.38 1.03
N ILE A 55 -6.98 -13.08 0.12
CA ILE A 55 -7.20 -13.11 -1.33
C ILE A 55 -6.20 -14.03 -2.04
N PRO A 56 -6.57 -14.66 -3.16
CA PRO A 56 -5.62 -15.41 -3.98
C PRO A 56 -4.66 -14.48 -4.73
N LEU A 57 -3.38 -14.89 -4.82
CA LEU A 57 -2.51 -14.47 -5.91
C LEU A 57 -2.83 -15.38 -7.10
N ALA A 58 -3.70 -14.91 -7.99
CA ALA A 58 -4.38 -15.72 -9.00
C ALA A 58 -3.56 -15.98 -10.26
N GLY A 59 -2.37 -15.39 -10.35
CA GLY A 59 -1.48 -15.55 -11.49
C GLY A 59 -0.60 -14.34 -11.68
N GLY A 60 -0.19 -14.10 -12.91
CA GLY A 60 0.63 -12.96 -13.26
C GLY A 60 1.41 -13.14 -14.56
N HIS A 61 2.34 -12.23 -14.80
CA HIS A 61 3.22 -12.27 -15.96
C HIS A 61 4.64 -11.95 -15.55
N SER A 62 5.60 -12.61 -16.18
CA SER A 62 7.03 -12.30 -16.01
C SER A 62 7.67 -11.94 -17.35
N ILE A 63 8.55 -10.97 -17.31
CA ILE A 63 9.30 -10.48 -18.46
C ILE A 63 10.78 -10.40 -18.12
N ASP A 64 11.65 -10.57 -19.10
CA ASP A 64 13.06 -10.24 -18.96
C ASP A 64 13.21 -8.72 -18.86
N ALA A 65 13.96 -8.26 -17.88
CA ALA A 65 14.14 -6.83 -17.60
C ALA A 65 15.56 -6.58 -17.07
N PRO A 66 16.17 -5.42 -17.36
CA PRO A 66 17.54 -5.14 -16.92
C PRO A 66 17.67 -5.03 -15.40
N GLU A 67 16.58 -4.71 -14.70
CA GLU A 67 16.51 -4.59 -13.25
C GLU A 67 15.28 -5.32 -12.69
N PRO A 68 15.34 -5.81 -11.43
CA PRO A 68 14.21 -6.51 -10.84
C PRO A 68 13.05 -5.54 -10.51
N ILE A 69 11.92 -5.75 -11.17
CA ILE A 69 10.65 -5.05 -10.92
C ILE A 69 9.63 -6.04 -10.37
N PHE A 70 8.91 -5.66 -9.33
CA PHE A 70 7.82 -6.46 -8.79
C PHE A 70 6.68 -5.56 -8.33
N GLY A 71 5.48 -5.93 -8.72
CA GLY A 71 4.23 -5.30 -8.27
C GLY A 71 3.05 -6.25 -8.37
N LEU A 72 1.92 -5.80 -7.84
CA LEU A 72 0.64 -6.47 -8.01
C LEU A 72 -0.33 -5.53 -8.72
N ALA A 73 -1.16 -6.09 -9.59
CA ALA A 73 -2.43 -5.46 -9.96
C ALA A 73 -3.52 -6.14 -9.11
N VAL A 74 -4.26 -5.34 -8.37
CA VAL A 74 -5.27 -5.80 -7.40
C VAL A 74 -6.64 -5.38 -7.85
N THR A 75 -7.57 -6.34 -7.86
CA THR A 75 -9.00 -6.07 -8.07
C THR A 75 -9.73 -6.19 -6.74
N GLY A 76 -10.63 -5.27 -6.47
CA GLY A 76 -11.48 -5.28 -5.29
C GLY A 76 -12.92 -4.94 -5.62
N LEU A 77 -13.78 -5.06 -4.64
CA LEU A 77 -15.19 -4.73 -4.73
C LEU A 77 -15.55 -3.71 -3.65
N VAL A 78 -16.42 -2.77 -4.01
CA VAL A 78 -17.02 -1.82 -3.08
C VAL A 78 -18.46 -1.55 -3.51
N GLU A 79 -19.39 -1.54 -2.56
CA GLU A 79 -20.73 -1.03 -2.85
C GLU A 79 -20.65 0.47 -3.12
N LYS A 80 -21.29 0.95 -4.19
CA LYS A 80 -21.23 2.36 -4.61
C LYS A 80 -21.50 3.35 -3.47
N ARG A 81 -22.43 3.03 -2.57
CA ARG A 81 -22.76 3.87 -1.39
C ARG A 81 -21.67 3.88 -0.32
N HIS A 82 -20.77 2.91 -0.32
CA HIS A 82 -19.68 2.77 0.65
C HIS A 82 -18.33 3.23 0.10
N MET A 83 -18.28 3.57 -1.19
CA MET A 83 -17.07 4.06 -1.82
C MET A 83 -16.70 5.43 -1.25
N LYS A 84 -15.47 5.55 -0.77
CA LYS A 84 -14.90 6.80 -0.28
C LYS A 84 -13.88 7.31 -1.30
N ARG A 85 -14.06 8.56 -1.67
CA ARG A 85 -13.14 9.26 -2.57
C ARG A 85 -12.23 10.16 -1.74
N ASN A 86 -11.15 10.61 -2.33
CA ASN A 86 -10.24 11.57 -1.70
C ASN A 86 -10.61 13.04 -1.98
N ASP A 87 -11.66 13.28 -2.77
CA ASP A 87 -12.14 14.59 -3.20
C ASP A 87 -13.54 14.94 -2.65
N THR A 88 -13.92 14.34 -1.54
CA THR A 88 -15.26 14.52 -0.93
C THR A 88 -15.19 14.94 0.54
N ALA A 89 -14.05 15.52 0.96
CA ALA A 89 -13.92 16.10 2.30
C ALA A 89 -14.78 17.36 2.42
N THR A 90 -15.12 17.72 3.65
CA THR A 90 -15.88 18.95 3.95
C THR A 90 -15.17 19.77 5.01
N ALA A 91 -15.33 21.09 4.98
CA ALA A 91 -14.74 21.97 5.97
C ALA A 91 -15.22 21.61 7.38
N GLY A 92 -14.30 21.60 8.34
CA GLY A 92 -14.59 21.21 9.72
C GLY A 92 -14.49 19.72 10.03
N CYS A 93 -14.17 18.87 9.04
CA CYS A 93 -13.89 17.46 9.29
C CYS A 93 -12.65 17.28 10.18
N LEU A 94 -12.70 16.26 11.04
CA LEU A 94 -11.54 15.80 11.79
C LEU A 94 -10.69 14.87 10.93
N LEU A 95 -9.36 14.98 11.07
CA LEU A 95 -8.41 14.12 10.40
C LEU A 95 -7.97 12.98 11.31
N TYR A 96 -8.00 11.76 10.79
CA TYR A 96 -7.58 10.56 11.50
C TYR A 96 -6.49 9.84 10.71
N LEU A 97 -5.43 9.43 11.40
CA LEU A 97 -4.39 8.56 10.86
C LEU A 97 -4.50 7.18 11.50
N THR A 98 -4.41 6.14 10.70
CA THR A 98 -4.49 4.74 11.17
C THR A 98 -3.12 4.14 11.47
N LYS A 99 -2.06 4.82 11.08
CA LYS A 99 -0.66 4.44 11.31
C LYS A 99 0.17 5.65 11.73
N PRO A 100 1.26 5.44 12.46
CA PRO A 100 2.13 6.55 12.86
C PRO A 100 2.83 7.19 11.65
N LEU A 101 3.16 8.46 11.78
CA LEU A 101 4.01 9.19 10.83
C LEU A 101 5.49 8.88 11.10
N GLY A 102 6.34 9.20 10.12
CA GLY A 102 7.80 9.12 10.26
C GLY A 102 8.47 7.99 9.47
N ILE A 103 7.71 7.22 8.69
CA ILE A 103 8.28 6.14 7.85
C ILE A 103 9.39 6.64 6.94
N GLY A 104 9.17 7.77 6.24
CA GLY A 104 10.17 8.38 5.35
C GLY A 104 11.43 8.84 6.09
N ILE A 105 11.29 9.28 7.34
CA ILE A 105 12.43 9.67 8.19
C ILE A 105 13.26 8.43 8.53
N LEU A 106 12.60 7.35 9.00
CA LEU A 106 13.27 6.11 9.40
C LEU A 106 13.97 5.43 8.21
N THR A 107 13.29 5.32 7.07
CA THR A 107 13.88 4.70 5.87
C THR A 107 15.03 5.52 5.29
N THR A 108 14.95 6.86 5.38
CA THR A 108 16.08 7.74 5.00
C THR A 108 17.25 7.60 5.96
N ALA A 109 16.99 7.51 7.26
CA ALA A 109 18.03 7.29 8.27
C ALA A 109 18.72 5.94 8.06
N GLU A 110 17.92 4.87 7.79
CA GLU A 110 18.43 3.54 7.48
C GLU A 110 19.34 3.56 6.24
N LYS A 111 18.88 4.15 5.15
CA LYS A 111 19.66 4.29 3.90
C LYS A 111 20.98 5.04 4.11
N LYS A 112 21.01 6.00 5.03
CA LYS A 112 22.21 6.78 5.38
C LYS A 112 23.07 6.15 6.48
N GLY A 113 22.73 4.95 6.96
CA GLY A 113 23.45 4.29 8.07
C GLY A 113 23.35 5.03 9.41
N LYS A 114 22.28 5.85 9.59
CA LYS A 114 22.07 6.68 10.79
C LYS A 114 20.85 6.24 11.63
N LEU A 115 20.27 5.08 11.31
CA LEU A 115 19.14 4.54 12.06
C LEU A 115 19.61 4.09 13.45
N ARG A 116 18.86 4.45 14.49
CA ARG A 116 19.13 3.98 15.86
C ARG A 116 18.81 2.49 15.96
N ALA A 117 19.56 1.76 16.76
CA ALA A 117 19.36 0.33 16.97
C ALA A 117 17.92 -0.01 17.41
N ALA A 118 17.32 0.82 18.26
CA ALA A 118 15.95 0.64 18.73
C ALA A 118 14.88 0.80 17.62
N ASP A 119 15.21 1.43 16.51
CA ASP A 119 14.26 1.72 15.43
C ASP A 119 14.39 0.72 14.25
N VAL A 120 15.33 -0.24 14.35
CA VAL A 120 15.54 -1.26 13.32
C VAL A 120 14.26 -2.08 13.11
N GLY A 121 13.80 -2.16 11.88
CA GLY A 121 12.61 -2.91 11.51
C GLY A 121 11.28 -2.17 11.67
N VAL A 122 11.20 -1.09 12.45
CA VAL A 122 9.95 -0.37 12.73
C VAL A 122 9.26 0.10 11.44
N ALA A 123 10.00 0.76 10.54
CA ALA A 123 9.46 1.22 9.26
C ALA A 123 8.96 0.06 8.40
N ARG A 124 9.76 -1.02 8.31
CA ARG A 124 9.40 -2.22 7.55
C ARG A 124 8.09 -2.85 8.07
N ASP A 125 7.95 -2.97 9.37
CA ASP A 125 6.80 -3.63 9.99
C ASP A 125 5.52 -2.82 9.75
N TRP A 126 5.56 -1.51 9.86
CA TRP A 126 4.44 -0.64 9.48
C TRP A 126 4.14 -0.66 7.98
N MET A 127 5.15 -0.65 7.11
CA MET A 127 4.95 -0.76 5.66
C MET A 127 4.39 -2.12 5.21
N CYS A 128 4.57 -3.17 6.01
CA CYS A 128 4.00 -4.50 5.75
C CYS A 128 2.65 -4.74 6.47
N THR A 129 2.15 -3.77 7.21
CA THR A 129 0.85 -3.85 7.87
C THR A 129 -0.27 -3.42 6.90
N LEU A 130 -1.24 -4.30 6.66
CA LEU A 130 -2.37 -4.03 5.77
C LEU A 130 -3.30 -2.93 6.32
N ASN A 131 -3.83 -2.10 5.43
CA ASN A 131 -4.82 -1.06 5.74
C ASN A 131 -6.26 -1.60 5.79
N LYS A 132 -6.46 -2.84 6.24
CA LYS A 132 -7.78 -3.49 6.38
C LYS A 132 -8.89 -2.63 7.04
N PRO A 133 -8.60 -1.79 8.05
CA PRO A 133 -9.62 -0.93 8.62
C PRO A 133 -10.35 -0.05 7.60
N GLY A 134 -9.74 0.28 6.45
CA GLY A 134 -10.35 1.06 5.38
C GLY A 134 -11.66 0.48 4.88
N SER A 135 -11.77 -0.84 4.71
CA SER A 135 -13.05 -1.48 4.33
C SER A 135 -14.19 -1.22 5.32
N ARG A 136 -13.85 -1.13 6.61
CA ARG A 136 -14.84 -0.80 7.65
C ARG A 136 -15.21 0.68 7.61
N PHE A 137 -14.23 1.54 7.40
CA PHE A 137 -14.44 2.98 7.32
C PHE A 137 -15.33 3.35 6.13
N GLY A 138 -15.23 2.62 5.02
CA GLY A 138 -16.17 2.75 3.91
C GLY A 138 -17.63 2.68 4.33
N LYS A 139 -17.97 1.84 5.30
CA LYS A 139 -19.33 1.62 5.81
C LYS A 139 -19.78 2.66 6.83
N LEU A 140 -18.89 3.53 7.30
CA LEU A 140 -19.23 4.57 8.28
C LEU A 140 -19.75 5.84 7.59
N ALA A 141 -20.96 6.24 7.91
CA ALA A 141 -21.57 7.46 7.35
C ALA A 141 -20.79 8.74 7.69
N GLY A 142 -20.14 8.78 8.86
CA GLY A 142 -19.35 9.94 9.29
C GLY A 142 -17.98 10.06 8.61
N VAL A 143 -17.53 9.05 7.85
CA VAL A 143 -16.31 9.15 7.05
C VAL A 143 -16.70 9.70 5.68
N THR A 144 -16.26 10.91 5.37
CA THR A 144 -16.63 11.63 4.15
C THR A 144 -15.60 11.45 3.03
N ALA A 145 -14.31 11.34 3.36
CA ALA A 145 -13.23 11.14 2.41
C ALA A 145 -12.16 10.22 3.00
N MET A 146 -11.45 9.51 2.16
CA MET A 146 -10.29 8.68 2.53
C MET A 146 -9.23 8.73 1.45
N THR A 147 -7.99 8.52 1.87
CA THR A 147 -6.86 8.21 1.00
C THR A 147 -5.84 7.39 1.80
N ASP A 148 -4.92 6.71 1.14
CA ASP A 148 -3.72 6.21 1.80
C ASP A 148 -2.57 7.20 1.64
N VAL A 149 -1.69 7.24 2.63
CA VAL A 149 -0.53 8.14 2.63
C VAL A 149 0.68 7.38 2.13
N THR A 150 1.22 7.78 0.98
CA THR A 150 2.38 7.17 0.33
C THR A 150 3.55 8.14 0.19
N GLY A 151 4.21 8.21 -0.97
CA GLY A 151 5.43 8.95 -1.20
C GLY A 151 5.34 10.48 -1.03
N PHE A 152 4.16 11.06 -1.20
CA PHE A 152 3.96 12.51 -1.00
C PHE A 152 3.90 12.92 0.48
N GLY A 153 3.81 11.95 1.39
CA GLY A 153 3.67 12.20 2.82
C GLY A 153 2.31 12.79 3.20
N LEU A 154 2.11 13.04 4.50
CA LEU A 154 0.83 13.52 5.01
C LEU A 154 0.37 14.82 4.34
N LEU A 155 1.26 15.82 4.28
CA LEU A 155 0.87 17.13 3.75
C LEU A 155 0.56 17.10 2.26
N GLY A 156 1.30 16.31 1.46
CA GLY A 156 1.04 16.18 0.03
C GLY A 156 -0.35 15.57 -0.24
N HIS A 157 -0.68 14.47 0.43
CA HIS A 157 -2.00 13.86 0.29
C HIS A 157 -3.13 14.70 0.88
N LEU A 158 -2.86 15.46 1.94
CA LEU A 158 -3.85 16.38 2.51
C LEU A 158 -4.15 17.55 1.57
N VAL A 159 -3.14 18.11 0.92
CA VAL A 159 -3.32 19.14 -0.12
C VAL A 159 -4.14 18.58 -1.29
N GLU A 160 -3.80 17.37 -1.76
CA GLU A 160 -4.57 16.70 -2.81
C GLU A 160 -6.05 16.54 -2.43
N MET A 161 -6.32 16.10 -1.19
CA MET A 161 -7.70 15.97 -0.70
C MET A 161 -8.41 17.33 -0.59
N ALA A 162 -7.74 18.37 -0.10
CA ALA A 162 -8.31 19.70 0.02
C ALA A 162 -8.64 20.30 -1.35
N ASP A 163 -7.68 20.28 -2.27
CA ASP A 163 -7.83 20.81 -3.62
C ASP A 163 -8.95 20.05 -4.38
N GLY A 164 -8.95 18.72 -4.31
CA GLY A 164 -10.00 17.89 -4.91
C GLY A 164 -11.39 18.16 -4.33
N SER A 165 -11.46 18.54 -3.07
CA SER A 165 -12.70 18.85 -2.34
C SER A 165 -13.07 20.35 -2.42
N GLN A 166 -12.27 21.17 -3.08
CA GLN A 166 -12.44 22.63 -3.18
C GLN A 166 -12.43 23.35 -1.81
N LEU A 167 -11.48 22.96 -0.94
CA LEU A 167 -11.29 23.48 0.41
C LEU A 167 -9.97 24.28 0.52
#